data_097c91bfcf35a521cce9c96a88831433
#
_entry.id   097c91bfcf35a521cce9c96a88831433
#
_cell.length_a   1.000
_cell.length_b   1.000
_cell.length_c   1.000
_cell.angle_alpha   90.00
_cell.angle_beta   90.00
_cell.angle_gamma   90.00
#
_symmetry.space_group_name_H-M   'P 1'
#
loop_
_entity.id
_entity.type
_entity.pdbx_description
1 polymer ?
#
loop_
_entity_poly.entity_id
_entity_poly.type
_entity_poly.pdbx_seq_one_letter_code
_entity_poly.pdbx_strand_id
1 'polypeptide(L)'
;MSKNDILIQVNQLYKIFGDNTNEALELVKNGMGKDELLEKCNCVLGLNKINLDINKAKIQVVMGLSGSGKSTLIRHLNRLIEPTSGEILVNNQDILSLSQKELIQFRQNNMSMVFQKFALFPHKTVLQNVGYGLAVQNIPEKEWNEKAKKWINRVGLDGYETYFPGQLSGGMQQRVGLARALATDAEILLMDEAFSALDPLIRSEMQNILLDLQNELHKTIIFITHDLDEALKIGDRIAILRDGSMVQDSDPQEIIMQPADDYVSDFIKDINRARVIQAKSIMTHTEVKSSGATVKEDMVLEDILQIMSDAPTKPVTIEDYKGKVTGKIEMDNLIEGMKRPKSQGTNITG
;
A
#
# COMPACT_ATOMS: atom_id res chain seq x y z
N MET A 1 8.03 -8.14 16.64
CA MET A 1 7.52 -8.84 15.44
C MET A 1 8.32 -10.12 15.26
N SER A 2 7.68 -11.26 15.11
CA SER A 2 8.40 -12.52 14.88
C SER A 2 8.88 -12.57 13.42
N LYS A 3 10.09 -13.08 13.17
CA LYS A 3 10.63 -13.28 11.81
C LYS A 3 9.73 -14.19 10.93
N ASN A 4 8.74 -14.85 11.51
CA ASN A 4 7.84 -15.77 10.82
C ASN A 4 6.66 -15.10 10.09
N ASP A 5 6.48 -13.77 10.23
CA ASP A 5 5.35 -13.06 9.62
C ASP A 5 5.71 -12.35 8.30
N ILE A 6 7.00 -12.33 7.90
CA ILE A 6 7.43 -11.65 6.68
C ILE A 6 7.21 -12.58 5.49
N LEU A 7 6.46 -12.09 4.48
CA LEU A 7 6.19 -12.81 3.24
C LEU A 7 7.18 -12.44 2.13
N ILE A 8 7.48 -11.15 2.00
CA ILE A 8 8.40 -10.63 0.96
C ILE A 8 9.51 -9.85 1.66
N GLN A 9 10.75 -10.15 1.30
CA GLN A 9 11.95 -9.40 1.73
C GLN A 9 12.67 -8.86 0.50
N VAL A 10 12.91 -7.56 0.49
CA VAL A 10 13.72 -6.87 -0.51
C VAL A 10 15.00 -6.41 0.15
N ASN A 11 16.14 -6.91 -0.30
CA ASN A 11 17.44 -6.66 0.31
C ASN A 11 18.36 -5.94 -0.66
N GLN A 12 18.79 -4.72 -0.30
CA GLN A 12 19.79 -3.92 -1.03
C GLN A 12 19.49 -3.85 -2.52
N LEU A 13 18.20 -3.60 -2.89
CA LEU A 13 17.77 -3.61 -4.29
C LEU A 13 18.17 -2.31 -4.99
N TYR A 14 18.89 -2.45 -6.09
CA TYR A 14 19.27 -1.37 -6.98
C TYR A 14 18.71 -1.58 -8.37
N LYS A 15 18.25 -0.49 -8.99
CA LYS A 15 17.94 -0.46 -10.42
C LYS A 15 18.49 0.76 -11.07
N ILE A 16 19.35 0.53 -12.04
CA ILE A 16 19.91 1.55 -12.94
C ILE A 16 19.49 1.20 -14.37
N PHE A 17 19.03 2.19 -15.12
CA PHE A 17 18.71 2.07 -16.54
C PHE A 17 19.80 2.79 -17.33
N GLY A 18 20.30 2.15 -18.40
CA GLY A 18 21.36 2.66 -19.26
C GLY A 18 22.27 1.52 -19.71
N ASP A 19 23.35 1.84 -20.44
CA ASP A 19 24.20 0.84 -21.07
C ASP A 19 25.27 0.27 -20.12
N ASN A 20 25.90 1.12 -19.27
CA ASN A 20 27.00 0.73 -18.36
C ASN A 20 26.54 0.60 -16.91
N THR A 21 25.50 -0.21 -16.65
CA THR A 21 24.86 -0.28 -15.34
C THR A 21 25.75 -0.79 -14.21
N ASN A 22 26.78 -1.62 -14.49
CA ASN A 22 27.70 -2.12 -13.48
C ASN A 22 28.66 -1.03 -12.97
N GLU A 23 29.24 -0.23 -13.88
CA GLU A 23 30.08 0.90 -13.52
C GLU A 23 29.26 1.97 -12.77
N ALA A 24 28.08 2.29 -13.29
CA ALA A 24 27.13 3.21 -12.66
C ALA A 24 26.73 2.75 -11.25
N LEU A 25 26.59 1.44 -10.99
CA LEU A 25 26.29 0.89 -9.67
C LEU A 25 27.40 1.18 -8.67
N GLU A 26 28.66 1.02 -9.05
CA GLU A 26 29.79 1.33 -8.15
C GLU A 26 29.84 2.82 -7.81
N LEU A 27 29.55 3.70 -8.79
CA LEU A 27 29.46 5.14 -8.53
C LEU A 27 28.32 5.49 -7.55
N VAL A 28 27.15 4.86 -7.72
CA VAL A 28 26.00 5.04 -6.80
C VAL A 28 26.33 4.53 -5.40
N LYS A 29 26.98 3.37 -5.26
CA LYS A 29 27.43 2.85 -3.96
C LYS A 29 28.44 3.77 -3.27
N ASN A 30 29.22 4.53 -4.05
CA ASN A 30 30.16 5.53 -3.56
C ASN A 30 29.53 6.90 -3.30
N GLY A 31 28.17 7.00 -3.39
CA GLY A 31 27.42 8.19 -3.02
C GLY A 31 27.00 9.12 -4.17
N MET A 32 27.21 8.71 -5.44
CA MET A 32 26.76 9.51 -6.58
C MET A 32 25.22 9.56 -6.63
N GLY A 33 24.66 10.77 -6.72
CA GLY A 33 23.24 11.02 -6.79
C GLY A 33 22.64 10.80 -8.18
N LYS A 34 21.30 10.86 -8.28
CA LYS A 34 20.53 10.59 -9.49
C LYS A 34 20.88 11.54 -10.64
N ASP A 35 20.94 12.85 -10.37
CA ASP A 35 21.19 13.88 -11.40
C ASP A 35 22.64 13.78 -11.91
N GLU A 36 23.60 13.61 -10.99
CA GLU A 36 25.01 13.47 -11.33
C GLU A 36 25.27 12.18 -12.15
N LEU A 37 24.59 11.08 -11.82
CA LEU A 37 24.67 9.83 -12.56
C LEU A 37 24.15 9.99 -14.00
N LEU A 38 23.05 10.74 -14.17
CA LEU A 38 22.49 11.04 -15.48
C LEU A 38 23.47 11.88 -16.33
N GLU A 39 24.05 12.94 -15.74
CA GLU A 39 24.98 13.83 -16.44
C GLU A 39 26.28 13.13 -16.84
N LYS A 40 26.86 12.33 -15.95
CA LYS A 40 28.19 11.71 -16.16
C LYS A 40 28.15 10.40 -16.96
N CYS A 41 27.11 9.59 -16.75
CA CYS A 41 27.06 8.22 -17.29
C CYS A 41 25.90 8.02 -18.27
N ASN A 42 25.04 9.01 -18.48
CA ASN A 42 23.78 8.86 -19.21
C ASN A 42 22.94 7.68 -18.70
N CYS A 43 23.00 7.43 -17.39
CA CYS A 43 22.27 6.38 -16.69
C CYS A 43 21.22 6.97 -15.77
N VAL A 44 20.06 6.32 -15.67
CA VAL A 44 18.95 6.76 -14.80
C VAL A 44 18.89 5.85 -13.57
N LEU A 45 19.04 6.43 -12.37
CA LEU A 45 18.83 5.73 -11.11
C LEU A 45 17.34 5.56 -10.85
N GLY A 46 16.86 4.34 -10.95
CA GLY A 46 15.45 4.00 -10.70
C GLY A 46 15.17 3.57 -9.26
N LEU A 47 16.06 2.75 -8.68
CA LEU A 47 16.01 2.33 -7.27
C LEU A 47 17.42 2.37 -6.68
N ASN A 48 17.51 2.85 -5.45
CA ASN A 48 18.76 3.02 -4.72
C ASN A 48 18.69 2.36 -3.35
N LYS A 49 19.33 1.20 -3.20
CA LYS A 49 19.48 0.50 -1.92
C LYS A 49 18.17 0.26 -1.16
N ILE A 50 17.11 -0.15 -1.87
CA ILE A 50 15.84 -0.43 -1.22
C ILE A 50 15.95 -1.67 -0.33
N ASN A 51 15.54 -1.50 0.93
CA ASN A 51 15.30 -2.57 1.88
C ASN A 51 13.86 -2.47 2.34
N LEU A 52 13.08 -3.55 2.21
CA LEU A 52 11.65 -3.54 2.54
C LEU A 52 11.20 -4.94 2.95
N ASP A 53 10.61 -5.04 4.13
CA ASP A 53 9.99 -6.26 4.64
C ASP A 53 8.47 -6.11 4.59
N ILE A 54 7.79 -6.99 3.85
CA ILE A 54 6.33 -6.97 3.70
C ILE A 54 5.74 -8.15 4.45
N ASN A 55 4.88 -7.84 5.41
CA ASN A 55 4.26 -8.84 6.27
C ASN A 55 3.11 -9.57 5.55
N LYS A 56 2.93 -10.85 5.88
CA LYS A 56 1.83 -11.67 5.40
C LYS A 56 0.49 -11.11 5.85
N ALA A 57 -0.53 -11.22 4.97
CA ALA A 57 -1.90 -10.77 5.22
C ALA A 57 -2.00 -9.29 5.65
N LYS A 58 -1.12 -8.43 5.14
CA LYS A 58 -1.08 -6.99 5.37
C LYS A 58 -1.12 -6.20 4.08
N ILE A 59 -1.57 -4.96 4.17
CA ILE A 59 -1.50 -3.99 3.08
C ILE A 59 -0.27 -3.11 3.28
N GLN A 60 0.75 -3.32 2.45
CA GLN A 60 1.90 -2.45 2.34
C GLN A 60 1.64 -1.40 1.26
N VAL A 61 1.47 -0.16 1.66
CA VAL A 61 1.41 0.96 0.70
C VAL A 61 2.83 1.41 0.36
N VAL A 62 3.05 1.73 -0.92
CA VAL A 62 4.27 2.38 -1.41
C VAL A 62 3.87 3.69 -2.05
N MET A 63 4.31 4.81 -1.47
CA MET A 63 3.96 6.13 -1.95
C MET A 63 5.17 7.02 -2.25
N GLY A 64 4.94 8.17 -2.86
CA GLY A 64 5.95 9.16 -3.23
C GLY A 64 5.53 9.92 -4.51
N LEU A 65 6.26 10.98 -4.87
CA LEU A 65 5.98 11.77 -6.06
C LEU A 65 6.20 10.99 -7.37
N SER A 66 5.75 11.55 -8.49
CA SER A 66 6.03 10.98 -9.81
C SER A 66 7.56 10.83 -10.02
N GLY A 67 8.00 9.68 -10.56
CA GLY A 67 9.43 9.41 -10.76
C GLY A 67 10.22 8.99 -9.52
N SER A 68 9.56 8.77 -8.35
CA SER A 68 10.24 8.31 -7.13
C SER A 68 10.64 6.82 -7.13
N GLY A 69 10.23 6.04 -8.14
CA GLY A 69 10.60 4.62 -8.25
C GLY A 69 9.50 3.60 -7.89
N LYS A 70 8.30 4.02 -7.47
CA LYS A 70 7.20 3.14 -7.03
C LYS A 70 6.85 2.04 -8.01
N SER A 71 6.48 2.41 -9.25
CA SER A 71 6.12 1.45 -10.30
C SER A 71 7.34 0.60 -10.73
N THR A 72 8.54 1.12 -10.56
CA THR A 72 9.76 0.34 -10.75
C THR A 72 9.86 -0.73 -9.68
N LEU A 73 9.69 -0.38 -8.39
CA LEU A 73 9.75 -1.33 -7.27
C LEU A 73 8.73 -2.47 -7.44
N ILE A 74 7.45 -2.16 -7.68
CA ILE A 74 6.42 -3.21 -7.80
C ILE A 74 6.69 -4.16 -8.97
N ARG A 75 7.28 -3.67 -10.08
CA ARG A 75 7.64 -4.48 -11.24
C ARG A 75 8.88 -5.35 -11.00
N HIS A 76 9.68 -5.08 -9.98
CA HIS A 76 10.72 -5.99 -9.51
C HIS A 76 10.14 -7.13 -8.67
N LEU A 77 9.12 -6.86 -7.84
CA LEU A 77 8.50 -7.88 -6.99
C LEU A 77 7.91 -9.05 -7.79
N ASN A 78 7.44 -8.82 -9.00
CA ASN A 78 7.00 -9.88 -9.92
C ASN A 78 8.03 -10.16 -11.03
N ARG A 79 9.24 -9.60 -10.92
CA ARG A 79 10.35 -9.76 -11.86
C ARG A 79 9.97 -9.43 -13.32
N LEU A 80 9.04 -8.48 -13.54
CA LEU A 80 8.81 -7.88 -14.87
C LEU A 80 10.00 -7.02 -15.31
N ILE A 81 10.78 -6.53 -14.35
CA ILE A 81 12.03 -5.81 -14.55
C ILE A 81 13.10 -6.53 -13.72
N GLU A 82 14.25 -6.83 -14.33
CA GLU A 82 15.40 -7.38 -13.62
C GLU A 82 16.14 -6.28 -12.87
N PRO A 83 16.50 -6.48 -11.60
CA PRO A 83 17.33 -5.52 -10.86
C PRO A 83 18.74 -5.45 -11.42
N THR A 84 19.45 -4.36 -11.11
CA THR A 84 20.89 -4.25 -11.37
C THR A 84 21.67 -4.98 -10.29
N SER A 85 21.20 -4.96 -9.04
CA SER A 85 21.77 -5.70 -7.90
C SER A 85 20.75 -5.81 -6.78
N GLY A 86 20.97 -6.73 -5.84
CA GLY A 86 20.10 -6.96 -4.69
C GLY A 86 19.43 -8.32 -4.74
N GLU A 87 18.53 -8.56 -3.81
CA GLU A 87 17.83 -9.82 -3.61
C GLU A 87 16.34 -9.57 -3.33
N ILE A 88 15.49 -10.47 -3.80
CA ILE A 88 14.05 -10.47 -3.51
C ILE A 88 13.63 -11.87 -3.10
N LEU A 89 13.28 -12.04 -1.84
CA LEU A 89 12.79 -13.30 -1.30
C LEU A 89 11.27 -13.25 -1.14
N VAL A 90 10.60 -14.30 -1.58
CA VAL A 90 9.17 -14.52 -1.34
C VAL A 90 9.00 -15.88 -0.68
N ASN A 91 8.43 -15.95 0.51
CA ASN A 91 8.41 -17.17 1.32
C ASN A 91 9.81 -17.79 1.47
N ASN A 92 10.84 -16.97 1.69
CA ASN A 92 12.26 -17.35 1.76
C ASN A 92 12.84 -17.96 0.46
N GLN A 93 12.14 -17.86 -0.66
CA GLN A 93 12.64 -18.28 -1.97
C GLN A 93 13.12 -17.06 -2.76
N ASP A 94 14.38 -17.07 -3.20
CA ASP A 94 14.89 -16.02 -4.08
C ASP A 94 14.27 -16.13 -5.47
N ILE A 95 13.43 -15.15 -5.82
CA ILE A 95 12.74 -15.13 -7.12
C ILE A 95 13.68 -14.74 -8.26
N LEU A 96 14.84 -14.15 -8.00
CA LEU A 96 15.81 -13.77 -9.02
C LEU A 96 16.58 -14.99 -9.52
N SER A 97 16.71 -16.05 -8.72
CA SER A 97 17.36 -17.31 -9.09
C SER A 97 16.49 -18.24 -9.93
N LEU A 98 15.17 -17.99 -10.04
CA LEU A 98 14.23 -18.83 -10.78
C LEU A 98 14.53 -18.85 -12.28
N SER A 99 14.48 -20.03 -12.89
CA SER A 99 14.45 -20.19 -14.36
C SER A 99 13.17 -19.58 -14.94
N GLN A 100 13.13 -19.31 -16.24
CA GLN A 100 11.96 -18.75 -16.91
C GLN A 100 10.70 -19.61 -16.71
N LYS A 101 10.83 -20.93 -16.72
CA LYS A 101 9.70 -21.85 -16.50
C LYS A 101 9.17 -21.76 -15.06
N GLU A 102 10.06 -21.75 -14.08
CA GLU A 102 9.71 -21.61 -12.65
C GLU A 102 9.10 -20.23 -12.38
N LEU A 103 9.64 -19.17 -12.99
CA LEU A 103 9.11 -17.82 -12.85
C LEU A 103 7.67 -17.68 -13.40
N ILE A 104 7.37 -18.33 -14.53
CA ILE A 104 6.00 -18.38 -15.07
C ILE A 104 5.07 -19.07 -14.07
N GLN A 105 5.45 -20.23 -13.54
CA GLN A 105 4.68 -20.96 -12.55
C GLN A 105 4.52 -20.16 -11.25
N PHE A 106 5.59 -19.51 -10.80
CA PHE A 106 5.56 -18.65 -9.63
C PHE A 106 4.55 -17.51 -9.79
N ARG A 107 4.58 -16.78 -10.92
CA ARG A 107 3.62 -15.71 -11.21
C ARG A 107 2.18 -16.21 -11.28
N GLN A 108 1.95 -17.36 -11.91
CA GLN A 108 0.62 -17.95 -12.04
C GLN A 108 -0.02 -18.32 -10.70
N ASN A 109 0.78 -18.78 -9.73
CA ASN A 109 0.28 -19.36 -8.49
C ASN A 109 0.36 -18.40 -7.30
N ASN A 110 1.35 -17.50 -7.27
CA ASN A 110 1.63 -16.71 -6.08
C ASN A 110 1.28 -15.23 -6.19
N MET A 111 1.21 -14.69 -7.42
CA MET A 111 1.02 -13.25 -7.61
C MET A 111 -0.06 -12.94 -8.64
N SER A 112 -0.84 -11.91 -8.36
CA SER A 112 -1.72 -11.28 -9.32
C SER A 112 -1.49 -9.77 -9.33
N MET A 113 -1.88 -9.09 -10.43
CA MET A 113 -1.61 -7.66 -10.59
C MET A 113 -2.81 -6.92 -11.17
N VAL A 114 -3.14 -5.79 -10.53
CA VAL A 114 -4.07 -4.77 -11.02
C VAL A 114 -3.27 -3.57 -11.53
N PHE A 115 -3.53 -3.16 -12.76
CA PHE A 115 -2.81 -2.09 -13.44
C PHE A 115 -3.59 -0.78 -13.43
N GLN A 116 -2.89 0.34 -13.50
CA GLN A 116 -3.44 1.70 -13.57
C GLN A 116 -4.45 1.89 -14.73
N LYS A 117 -4.17 1.34 -15.91
CA LYS A 117 -5.02 1.41 -17.12
C LYS A 117 -5.86 0.16 -17.31
N PHE A 118 -6.35 -0.47 -16.25
CA PHE A 118 -7.20 -1.67 -16.21
C PHE A 118 -6.60 -2.92 -16.90
N ALA A 119 -5.87 -2.75 -18.00
CA ALA A 119 -5.23 -3.80 -18.81
C ALA A 119 -6.19 -4.96 -19.15
N LEU A 120 -7.46 -4.66 -19.43
CA LEU A 120 -8.44 -5.62 -19.87
C LEU A 120 -8.24 -5.97 -21.34
N PHE A 121 -8.52 -7.22 -21.71
CA PHE A 121 -8.53 -7.64 -23.11
C PHE A 121 -9.79 -7.11 -23.80
N PRO A 122 -9.68 -6.16 -24.74
CA PRO A 122 -10.85 -5.48 -25.32
C PRO A 122 -11.74 -6.40 -26.15
N HIS A 123 -11.17 -7.51 -26.66
CA HIS A 123 -11.85 -8.53 -27.47
C HIS A 123 -12.42 -9.69 -26.63
N LYS A 124 -12.32 -9.63 -25.31
CA LYS A 124 -12.86 -10.64 -24.37
C LYS A 124 -13.98 -10.00 -23.57
N THR A 125 -15.01 -10.79 -23.26
CA THR A 125 -16.09 -10.38 -22.37
C THR A 125 -15.60 -10.20 -20.93
N VAL A 126 -16.43 -9.64 -20.05
CA VAL A 126 -16.17 -9.55 -18.60
C VAL A 126 -15.86 -10.92 -18.04
N LEU A 127 -16.71 -11.93 -18.32
CA LEU A 127 -16.50 -13.31 -17.86
C LEU A 127 -15.14 -13.87 -18.30
N GLN A 128 -14.79 -13.67 -19.57
CA GLN A 128 -13.53 -14.13 -20.14
C GLN A 128 -12.32 -13.36 -19.60
N ASN A 129 -12.47 -12.08 -19.28
CA ASN A 129 -11.41 -11.30 -18.64
C ASN A 129 -11.16 -11.81 -17.23
N VAL A 130 -12.20 -11.99 -16.42
CA VAL A 130 -12.09 -12.48 -15.03
C VAL A 130 -11.56 -13.91 -14.99
N GLY A 131 -12.04 -14.79 -15.88
CA GLY A 131 -11.60 -16.18 -15.95
C GLY A 131 -10.23 -16.39 -16.59
N TYR A 132 -9.61 -15.35 -17.19
CA TYR A 132 -8.39 -15.50 -17.97
C TYR A 132 -7.23 -16.15 -17.20
N GLY A 133 -6.96 -15.66 -15.97
CA GLY A 133 -5.91 -16.22 -15.12
C GLY A 133 -6.13 -17.68 -14.77
N LEU A 134 -7.38 -18.07 -14.50
CA LEU A 134 -7.77 -19.45 -14.21
C LEU A 134 -7.58 -20.36 -15.43
N ALA A 135 -7.91 -19.87 -16.63
CA ALA A 135 -7.67 -20.59 -17.88
C ALA A 135 -6.16 -20.79 -18.12
N VAL A 136 -5.33 -19.80 -17.82
CA VAL A 136 -3.86 -19.91 -17.89
C VAL A 136 -3.30 -20.92 -16.87
N GLN A 137 -3.95 -21.09 -15.72
CA GLN A 137 -3.65 -22.14 -14.74
C GLN A 137 -4.14 -23.55 -15.19
N ASN A 138 -4.68 -23.69 -16.41
CA ASN A 138 -5.27 -24.92 -16.96
C ASN A 138 -6.48 -25.46 -16.17
N ILE A 139 -7.22 -24.59 -15.49
CA ILE A 139 -8.48 -24.97 -14.84
C ILE A 139 -9.54 -25.23 -15.92
N PRO A 140 -10.32 -26.32 -15.82
CA PRO A 140 -11.34 -26.64 -16.79
C PRO A 140 -12.38 -25.53 -16.97
N GLU A 141 -12.88 -25.34 -18.20
CA GLU A 141 -13.76 -24.20 -18.53
C GLU A 141 -15.00 -24.12 -17.64
N LYS A 142 -15.65 -25.23 -17.35
CA LYS A 142 -16.81 -25.28 -16.47
C LYS A 142 -16.49 -24.73 -15.07
N GLU A 143 -15.32 -25.08 -14.53
CA GLU A 143 -14.90 -24.67 -13.18
C GLU A 143 -14.48 -23.20 -13.15
N TRP A 144 -13.68 -22.73 -14.11
CA TRP A 144 -13.27 -21.33 -14.10
C TRP A 144 -14.44 -20.38 -14.41
N ASN A 145 -15.45 -20.79 -15.21
CA ASN A 145 -16.67 -20.01 -15.42
C ASN A 145 -17.43 -19.77 -14.11
N GLU A 146 -17.61 -20.81 -13.30
CA GLU A 146 -18.28 -20.69 -12.01
C GLU A 146 -17.49 -19.77 -11.04
N LYS A 147 -16.17 -19.96 -10.95
CA LYS A 147 -15.32 -19.11 -10.14
C LYS A 147 -15.36 -17.64 -10.62
N ALA A 148 -15.27 -17.41 -11.92
CA ALA A 148 -15.33 -16.07 -12.49
C ALA A 148 -16.67 -15.37 -12.22
N LYS A 149 -17.80 -16.07 -12.38
CA LYS A 149 -19.14 -15.53 -12.03
C LYS A 149 -19.25 -15.15 -10.56
N LYS A 150 -18.70 -16.00 -9.65
CA LYS A 150 -18.69 -15.68 -8.23
C LYS A 150 -17.97 -14.35 -7.97
N TRP A 151 -16.80 -14.11 -8.61
CA TRP A 151 -16.05 -12.88 -8.45
C TRP A 151 -16.70 -11.67 -9.10
N ILE A 152 -17.36 -11.86 -10.27
CA ILE A 152 -18.14 -10.81 -10.93
C ILE A 152 -19.28 -10.33 -10.02
N ASN A 153 -20.00 -11.25 -9.40
CA ASN A 153 -21.06 -10.93 -8.44
C ASN A 153 -20.47 -10.19 -7.21
N ARG A 154 -19.35 -10.65 -6.65
CA ARG A 154 -18.72 -10.04 -5.46
C ARG A 154 -18.26 -8.59 -5.66
N VAL A 155 -17.89 -8.24 -6.88
CA VAL A 155 -17.53 -6.85 -7.22
C VAL A 155 -18.72 -6.02 -7.72
N GLY A 156 -19.95 -6.55 -7.64
CA GLY A 156 -21.17 -5.86 -8.01
C GLY A 156 -21.35 -5.69 -9.53
N LEU A 157 -20.94 -6.68 -10.32
CA LEU A 157 -21.08 -6.69 -11.79
C LEU A 157 -21.97 -7.85 -12.28
N ASP A 158 -22.89 -8.33 -11.46
CA ASP A 158 -23.86 -9.34 -11.87
C ASP A 158 -24.70 -8.84 -13.05
N GLY A 159 -24.90 -9.69 -14.07
CA GLY A 159 -25.58 -9.35 -15.33
C GLY A 159 -24.70 -8.72 -16.42
N TYR A 160 -23.42 -8.44 -16.13
CA TYR A 160 -22.47 -7.87 -17.11
C TYR A 160 -21.50 -8.89 -17.72
N GLU A 161 -21.69 -10.18 -17.47
CA GLU A 161 -20.76 -11.27 -17.87
C GLU A 161 -20.45 -11.30 -19.35
N THR A 162 -21.42 -10.96 -20.20
CA THR A 162 -21.30 -10.98 -21.67
C THR A 162 -20.87 -9.65 -22.28
N TYR A 163 -20.75 -8.59 -21.49
CA TYR A 163 -20.35 -7.27 -21.95
C TYR A 163 -18.83 -7.23 -22.23
N PHE A 164 -18.44 -6.38 -23.17
CA PHE A 164 -17.04 -6.10 -23.48
C PHE A 164 -16.56 -4.85 -22.71
N PRO A 165 -15.24 -4.73 -22.45
CA PRO A 165 -14.70 -3.59 -21.71
C PRO A 165 -15.15 -2.21 -22.24
N GLY A 166 -15.21 -2.03 -23.57
CA GLY A 166 -15.66 -0.78 -24.19
C GLY A 166 -17.11 -0.38 -23.92
N GLN A 167 -17.91 -1.26 -23.36
CA GLN A 167 -19.32 -1.02 -22.98
C GLN A 167 -19.47 -0.65 -21.49
N LEU A 168 -18.35 -0.61 -20.74
CA LEU A 168 -18.33 -0.40 -19.30
C LEU A 168 -17.77 0.99 -18.95
N SER A 169 -18.27 1.58 -17.86
CA SER A 169 -17.62 2.75 -17.26
C SER A 169 -16.21 2.42 -16.71
N GLY A 170 -15.38 3.43 -16.47
CA GLY A 170 -14.05 3.25 -15.90
C GLY A 170 -14.07 2.50 -14.56
N GLY A 171 -15.01 2.85 -13.67
CA GLY A 171 -15.19 2.14 -12.40
C GLY A 171 -15.59 0.67 -12.58
N MET A 172 -16.46 0.36 -13.55
CA MET A 172 -16.81 -1.03 -13.85
C MET A 172 -15.61 -1.80 -14.43
N GLN A 173 -14.82 -1.18 -15.31
CA GLN A 173 -13.58 -1.80 -15.83
C GLN A 173 -12.59 -2.11 -14.70
N GLN A 174 -12.47 -1.21 -13.72
CA GLN A 174 -11.63 -1.42 -12.54
C GLN A 174 -12.12 -2.60 -11.70
N ARG A 175 -13.43 -2.71 -11.48
CA ARG A 175 -14.04 -3.87 -10.79
C ARG A 175 -13.75 -5.19 -11.53
N VAL A 176 -13.79 -5.19 -12.86
CA VAL A 176 -13.40 -6.36 -13.68
C VAL A 176 -11.91 -6.68 -13.47
N GLY A 177 -11.04 -5.67 -13.44
CA GLY A 177 -9.61 -5.83 -13.19
C GLY A 177 -9.32 -6.44 -11.80
N LEU A 178 -10.01 -5.96 -10.77
CA LEU A 178 -9.92 -6.49 -9.42
C LEU A 178 -10.45 -7.93 -9.33
N ALA A 179 -11.63 -8.21 -9.90
CA ALA A 179 -12.19 -9.56 -9.96
C ALA A 179 -11.25 -10.55 -10.66
N ARG A 180 -10.63 -10.14 -11.79
CA ARG A 180 -9.65 -10.96 -12.52
C ARG A 180 -8.43 -11.29 -11.65
N ALA A 181 -7.92 -10.31 -10.91
CA ALA A 181 -6.77 -10.51 -10.05
C ALA A 181 -7.07 -11.44 -8.86
N LEU A 182 -8.25 -11.32 -8.28
CA LEU A 182 -8.67 -12.13 -7.13
C LEU A 182 -9.13 -13.55 -7.52
N ALA A 183 -9.62 -13.73 -8.74
CA ALA A 183 -10.10 -15.04 -9.22
C ALA A 183 -9.02 -16.12 -9.21
N THR A 184 -7.76 -15.79 -9.41
CA THR A 184 -6.62 -16.72 -9.42
C THR A 184 -6.25 -17.27 -8.04
N ASP A 185 -6.80 -16.71 -6.98
CA ASP A 185 -6.52 -17.04 -5.57
C ASP A 185 -5.05 -16.89 -5.16
N ALA A 186 -4.27 -16.09 -5.87
CA ALA A 186 -2.89 -15.79 -5.53
C ALA A 186 -2.77 -15.18 -4.12
N GLU A 187 -1.70 -15.53 -3.38
CA GLU A 187 -1.44 -15.01 -2.01
C GLU A 187 -1.08 -13.51 -2.03
N ILE A 188 -0.44 -13.05 -3.11
CA ILE A 188 0.07 -11.68 -3.26
C ILE A 188 -0.70 -10.94 -4.33
N LEU A 189 -1.23 -9.76 -3.99
CA LEU A 189 -1.89 -8.84 -4.91
C LEU A 189 -1.05 -7.57 -5.07
N LEU A 190 -0.59 -7.31 -6.27
CA LEU A 190 0.13 -6.11 -6.65
C LEU A 190 -0.84 -5.10 -7.28
N MET A 191 -0.85 -3.85 -6.82
CA MET A 191 -1.76 -2.81 -7.31
C MET A 191 -0.96 -1.55 -7.66
N ASP A 192 -0.81 -1.26 -8.97
CA ASP A 192 -0.03 -0.11 -9.47
C ASP A 192 -0.99 1.05 -9.80
N GLU A 193 -1.13 2.02 -8.88
CA GLU A 193 -2.03 3.18 -8.97
C GLU A 193 -3.46 2.80 -9.42
N ALA A 194 -3.97 1.69 -8.89
CA ALA A 194 -5.17 1.04 -9.37
C ALA A 194 -6.43 1.94 -9.34
N PHE A 195 -6.51 2.90 -8.42
CA PHE A 195 -7.71 3.75 -8.27
C PHE A 195 -7.52 5.19 -8.72
N SER A 196 -6.35 5.56 -9.25
CA SER A 196 -6.02 6.94 -9.60
C SER A 196 -6.90 7.54 -10.71
N ALA A 197 -7.40 6.70 -11.62
CA ALA A 197 -8.25 7.12 -12.75
C ALA A 197 -9.74 7.18 -12.43
N LEU A 198 -10.14 6.89 -11.17
CA LEU A 198 -11.54 6.87 -10.75
C LEU A 198 -11.96 8.22 -10.15
N ASP A 199 -13.24 8.58 -10.32
CA ASP A 199 -13.83 9.70 -9.60
C ASP A 199 -13.85 9.42 -8.07
N PRO A 200 -13.94 10.47 -7.22
CA PRO A 200 -13.78 10.32 -5.78
C PRO A 200 -14.80 9.36 -5.13
N LEU A 201 -16.04 9.32 -5.63
CA LEU A 201 -17.08 8.47 -5.05
C LEU A 201 -16.79 7.00 -5.33
N ILE A 202 -16.54 6.67 -6.61
CA ILE A 202 -16.21 5.29 -7.03
C ILE A 202 -14.89 4.85 -6.41
N ARG A 203 -13.89 5.74 -6.29
CA ARG A 203 -12.63 5.45 -5.60
C ARG A 203 -12.87 5.02 -4.15
N SER A 204 -13.66 5.80 -3.41
CA SER A 204 -13.98 5.46 -2.00
C SER A 204 -14.70 4.12 -1.88
N GLU A 205 -15.62 3.81 -2.78
CA GLU A 205 -16.33 2.53 -2.84
C GLU A 205 -15.34 1.37 -3.11
N MET A 206 -14.43 1.54 -4.08
CA MET A 206 -13.42 0.52 -4.41
C MET A 206 -12.43 0.26 -3.27
N GLN A 207 -12.05 1.30 -2.53
CA GLN A 207 -11.22 1.17 -1.33
C GLN A 207 -11.94 0.35 -0.25
N ASN A 208 -13.23 0.61 -0.02
CA ASN A 208 -14.03 -0.15 0.95
C ASN A 208 -14.15 -1.63 0.54
N ILE A 209 -14.45 -1.90 -0.74
CA ILE A 209 -14.47 -3.27 -1.28
C ILE A 209 -13.11 -3.96 -1.07
N LEU A 210 -11.99 -3.25 -1.30
CA LEU A 210 -10.66 -3.81 -1.09
C LEU A 210 -10.41 -4.18 0.38
N LEU A 211 -10.79 -3.31 1.32
CA LEU A 211 -10.65 -3.55 2.76
C LEU A 211 -11.53 -4.71 3.23
N ASP A 212 -12.78 -4.79 2.78
CA ASP A 212 -13.69 -5.89 3.11
C ASP A 212 -13.14 -7.23 2.61
N LEU A 213 -12.65 -7.26 1.36
CA LEU A 213 -12.03 -8.44 0.77
C LEU A 213 -10.72 -8.81 1.48
N GLN A 214 -9.93 -7.83 1.91
CA GLN A 214 -8.68 -8.06 2.66
C GLN A 214 -8.97 -8.71 4.01
N ASN A 215 -9.96 -8.20 4.74
CA ASN A 215 -10.37 -8.76 6.03
C ASN A 215 -10.89 -10.20 5.92
N GLU A 216 -11.54 -10.56 4.80
CA GLU A 216 -12.05 -11.90 4.58
C GLU A 216 -10.98 -12.87 4.06
N LEU A 217 -10.16 -12.43 3.10
CA LEU A 217 -9.27 -13.31 2.34
C LEU A 217 -7.85 -13.37 2.89
N HIS A 218 -7.48 -12.42 3.75
CA HIS A 218 -6.15 -12.28 4.35
C HIS A 218 -5.02 -12.30 3.30
N LYS A 219 -5.24 -11.67 2.13
CA LYS A 219 -4.22 -11.52 1.09
C LYS A 219 -3.16 -10.51 1.50
N THR A 220 -1.93 -10.70 1.05
CA THR A 220 -0.89 -9.68 1.16
C THR A 220 -1.00 -8.76 -0.04
N ILE A 221 -1.16 -7.45 0.22
CA ILE A 221 -1.39 -6.46 -0.83
C ILE A 221 -0.24 -5.46 -0.84
N ILE A 222 0.36 -5.24 -2.01
CA ILE A 222 1.28 -4.14 -2.25
C ILE A 222 0.57 -3.11 -3.10
N PHE A 223 0.29 -1.95 -2.51
CA PHE A 223 -0.53 -0.92 -3.11
C PHE A 223 0.28 0.34 -3.39
N ILE A 224 0.39 0.73 -4.66
CA ILE A 224 1.06 1.97 -5.05
C ILE A 224 0.03 3.08 -5.20
N THR A 225 0.33 4.21 -4.58
CA THR A 225 -0.41 5.45 -4.74
C THR A 225 0.49 6.68 -4.59
N HIS A 226 0.01 7.82 -5.08
CA HIS A 226 0.57 9.14 -4.78
C HIS A 226 -0.37 9.96 -3.88
N ASP A 227 -1.53 9.41 -3.54
CA ASP A 227 -2.56 10.02 -2.70
C ASP A 227 -2.37 9.56 -1.25
N LEU A 228 -2.09 10.52 -0.37
CA LEU A 228 -1.83 10.24 1.04
C LEU A 228 -3.09 9.84 1.81
N ASP A 229 -4.24 10.43 1.51
CA ASP A 229 -5.51 10.07 2.16
C ASP A 229 -5.84 8.59 1.85
N GLU A 230 -5.58 8.16 0.61
CA GLU A 230 -5.70 6.76 0.21
C GLU A 230 -4.73 5.87 0.99
N ALA A 231 -3.46 6.26 1.08
CA ALA A 231 -2.45 5.50 1.81
C ALA A 231 -2.81 5.32 3.29
N LEU A 232 -3.27 6.39 3.93
CA LEU A 232 -3.66 6.39 5.35
C LEU A 232 -4.94 5.58 5.62
N LYS A 233 -5.87 5.56 4.65
CA LYS A 233 -7.14 4.82 4.77
C LYS A 233 -6.95 3.32 4.65
N ILE A 234 -6.11 2.86 3.71
CA ILE A 234 -6.02 1.44 3.37
C ILE A 234 -4.78 0.73 3.92
N GLY A 235 -3.69 1.47 4.19
CA GLY A 235 -2.40 0.88 4.54
C GLY A 235 -2.29 0.41 5.99
N ASP A 236 -1.82 -0.81 6.20
CA ASP A 236 -1.27 -1.24 7.51
C ASP A 236 0.12 -0.64 7.73
N ARG A 237 0.92 -0.49 6.66
CA ARG A 237 2.23 0.16 6.64
C ARG A 237 2.37 1.00 5.36
N ILE A 238 3.14 2.09 5.46
CA ILE A 238 3.39 3.01 4.36
C ILE A 238 4.90 3.19 4.19
N ALA A 239 5.42 2.81 3.02
CA ALA A 239 6.78 3.08 2.59
C ALA A 239 6.80 4.32 1.68
N ILE A 240 7.51 5.36 2.07
CA ILE A 240 7.62 6.61 1.32
C ILE A 240 8.94 6.62 0.55
N LEU A 241 8.85 6.77 -0.79
CA LEU A 241 10.00 6.81 -1.69
C LEU A 241 10.25 8.22 -2.22
N ARG A 242 11.54 8.61 -2.27
CA ARG A 242 12.05 9.80 -2.94
C ARG A 242 13.30 9.46 -3.74
N ASP A 243 13.34 9.82 -5.02
CA ASP A 243 14.51 9.65 -5.92
C ASP A 243 15.10 8.24 -5.93
N GLY A 244 14.23 7.22 -5.91
CA GLY A 244 14.62 5.82 -5.90
C GLY A 244 15.03 5.27 -4.53
N SER A 245 15.08 6.10 -3.49
CA SER A 245 15.44 5.70 -2.11
C SER A 245 14.21 5.67 -1.21
N MET A 246 14.25 4.83 -0.18
CA MET A 246 13.24 4.81 0.87
C MET A 246 13.56 5.86 1.92
N VAL A 247 12.59 6.75 2.20
CA VAL A 247 12.72 7.81 3.23
C VAL A 247 12.17 7.32 4.56
N GLN A 248 10.99 6.70 4.54
CA GLN A 248 10.35 6.18 5.75
C GLN A 248 9.51 4.95 5.40
N ASP A 249 9.48 3.96 6.29
CA ASP A 249 8.55 2.83 6.26
C ASP A 249 7.99 2.62 7.68
N SER A 250 6.74 3.01 7.90
CA SER A 250 6.11 3.00 9.22
C SER A 250 4.60 2.72 9.11
N ASP A 251 3.93 2.55 10.25
CA ASP A 251 2.47 2.57 10.28
C ASP A 251 1.92 3.99 10.02
N PRO A 252 0.63 4.12 9.62
CA PRO A 252 0.03 5.41 9.30
C PRO A 252 0.09 6.44 10.42
N GLN A 253 -0.02 6.02 11.67
CA GLN A 253 0.00 6.91 12.82
C GLN A 253 1.40 7.49 13.05
N GLU A 254 2.43 6.65 12.92
CA GLU A 254 3.82 7.05 13.07
C GLU A 254 4.24 8.03 11.96
N ILE A 255 3.79 7.83 10.70
CA ILE A 255 4.03 8.77 9.60
C ILE A 255 3.50 10.17 9.96
N ILE A 256 2.30 10.27 10.54
CA ILE A 256 1.68 11.55 10.88
C ILE A 256 2.30 12.18 12.13
N MET A 257 2.65 11.37 13.13
CA MET A 257 3.15 11.86 14.41
C MET A 257 4.65 12.15 14.40
N GLN A 258 5.43 11.38 13.64
CA GLN A 258 6.89 11.41 13.62
C GLN A 258 7.42 11.32 12.17
N PRO A 259 7.19 12.37 11.34
CA PRO A 259 7.74 12.39 9.99
C PRO A 259 9.27 12.36 10.03
N ALA A 260 9.89 11.54 9.17
CA ALA A 260 11.33 11.30 9.18
C ALA A 260 12.15 12.54 8.73
N ASP A 261 11.59 13.35 7.85
CA ASP A 261 12.23 14.57 7.33
C ASP A 261 11.19 15.59 6.85
N ASP A 262 11.69 16.74 6.33
CA ASP A 262 10.83 17.81 5.79
C ASP A 262 10.03 17.35 4.56
N TYR A 263 10.55 16.40 3.77
CA TYR A 263 9.84 15.85 2.61
C TYR A 263 8.60 15.07 3.04
N VAL A 264 8.70 14.25 4.07
CA VAL A 264 7.53 13.55 4.65
C VAL A 264 6.58 14.55 5.31
N SER A 265 7.13 15.55 6.02
CA SER A 265 6.35 16.62 6.65
C SER A 265 5.51 17.39 5.62
N ASP A 266 6.05 17.64 4.43
CA ASP A 266 5.33 18.30 3.34
C ASP A 266 4.15 17.47 2.81
N PHE A 267 4.26 16.14 2.80
CA PHE A 267 3.13 15.28 2.45
C PHE A 267 1.96 15.38 3.43
N ILE A 268 2.27 15.45 4.72
CA ILE A 268 1.25 15.41 5.79
C ILE A 268 0.71 16.78 6.21
N LYS A 269 1.26 17.88 5.68
CA LYS A 269 0.95 19.24 6.14
C LYS A 269 -0.53 19.64 6.01
N ASP A 270 -1.21 19.14 4.96
CA ASP A 270 -2.59 19.51 4.63
C ASP A 270 -3.63 18.49 5.14
N ILE A 271 -3.16 17.45 5.83
CA ILE A 271 -4.05 16.43 6.40
C ILE A 271 -4.86 17.00 7.55
N ASN A 272 -6.15 16.66 7.56
CA ASN A 272 -6.98 16.85 8.74
C ASN A 272 -6.64 15.81 9.82
N ARG A 273 -5.69 16.15 10.69
CA ARG A 273 -5.18 15.29 11.77
C ARG A 273 -6.29 14.71 12.65
N ALA A 274 -7.35 15.52 12.91
CA ALA A 274 -8.47 15.08 13.74
C ALA A 274 -9.23 13.88 13.15
N ARG A 275 -9.24 13.74 11.83
CA ARG A 275 -9.92 12.64 11.12
C ARG A 275 -9.09 11.38 10.94
N VAL A 276 -7.79 11.46 11.19
CA VAL A 276 -6.87 10.36 10.89
C VAL A 276 -6.17 9.84 12.15
N ILE A 277 -5.80 10.72 13.08
CA ILE A 277 -5.14 10.31 14.31
C ILE A 277 -6.12 9.56 15.21
N GLN A 278 -5.68 8.42 15.71
CA GLN A 278 -6.45 7.52 16.57
C GLN A 278 -6.11 7.73 18.04
N ALA A 279 -7.05 7.38 18.92
CA ALA A 279 -6.93 7.47 20.37
C ALA A 279 -5.61 6.89 20.90
N LYS A 280 -5.22 5.69 20.44
CA LYS A 280 -4.00 4.99 20.86
C LYS A 280 -2.72 5.80 20.67
N SER A 281 -2.71 6.73 19.70
CA SER A 281 -1.51 7.50 19.33
C SER A 281 -1.25 8.70 20.25
N ILE A 282 -2.25 9.12 21.00
CA ILE A 282 -2.16 10.31 21.88
C ILE A 282 -2.54 10.04 23.35
N MET A 283 -3.06 8.83 23.66
CA MET A 283 -3.49 8.50 25.01
C MET A 283 -2.34 8.47 26.01
N THR A 284 -2.63 8.83 27.25
CA THR A 284 -1.75 8.54 28.38
C THR A 284 -2.06 7.12 28.88
N HIS A 285 -1.05 6.23 28.85
CA HIS A 285 -1.22 4.84 29.27
C HIS A 285 -1.63 4.74 30.74
N THR A 286 -2.72 4.03 31.00
CA THR A 286 -3.21 3.69 32.35
C THR A 286 -4.12 2.46 32.28
N GLU A 287 -4.17 1.71 33.37
CA GLU A 287 -5.14 0.60 33.53
C GLU A 287 -6.37 1.01 34.35
N VAL A 288 -6.42 2.27 34.80
CA VAL A 288 -7.49 2.79 35.66
C VAL A 288 -8.55 3.47 34.79
N LYS A 289 -9.81 3.04 34.96
CA LYS A 289 -10.95 3.63 34.27
C LYS A 289 -11.20 5.05 34.79
N SER A 290 -11.36 6.01 33.87
CA SER A 290 -11.71 7.39 34.18
C SER A 290 -13.22 7.57 34.41
N SER A 291 -13.62 8.77 34.87
CA SER A 291 -15.03 9.08 35.14
C SER A 291 -15.83 9.48 33.89
N GLY A 292 -15.20 9.59 32.74
CA GLY A 292 -15.83 9.98 31.47
C GLY A 292 -16.32 8.79 30.64
N ALA A 293 -16.61 9.06 29.38
CA ALA A 293 -17.00 8.04 28.40
C ALA A 293 -15.87 7.03 28.18
N THR A 294 -16.22 5.87 27.63
CA THR A 294 -15.26 4.83 27.22
C THR A 294 -15.33 4.66 25.71
N VAL A 295 -14.17 4.66 25.04
CA VAL A 295 -14.06 4.52 23.59
C VAL A 295 -12.99 3.48 23.22
N LYS A 296 -12.96 3.05 21.96
CA LYS A 296 -11.97 2.13 21.45
C LYS A 296 -10.67 2.84 21.03
N GLU A 297 -9.58 2.12 21.08
CA GLU A 297 -8.23 2.64 20.81
C GLU A 297 -8.02 3.14 19.36
N ASP A 298 -8.86 2.70 18.42
CA ASP A 298 -8.85 3.10 17.01
C ASP A 298 -9.79 4.27 16.66
N MET A 299 -10.57 4.77 17.64
CA MET A 299 -11.44 5.92 17.44
C MET A 299 -10.62 7.17 17.07
N VAL A 300 -11.06 7.91 16.06
CA VAL A 300 -10.37 9.14 15.61
C VAL A 300 -10.64 10.33 16.53
N LEU A 301 -9.72 11.30 16.52
CA LEU A 301 -9.80 12.45 17.44
C LEU A 301 -11.04 13.32 17.26
N GLU A 302 -11.57 13.42 16.01
CA GLU A 302 -12.79 14.18 15.70
C GLU A 302 -13.99 13.62 16.47
N ASP A 303 -14.15 12.29 16.50
CA ASP A 303 -15.24 11.62 17.23
C ASP A 303 -15.05 11.73 18.75
N ILE A 304 -13.80 11.63 19.22
CA ILE A 304 -13.48 11.82 20.65
C ILE A 304 -13.78 13.25 21.08
N LEU A 305 -13.45 14.24 20.26
CA LEU A 305 -13.73 15.65 20.53
C LEU A 305 -15.24 15.88 20.67
N GLN A 306 -16.04 15.26 19.79
CA GLN A 306 -17.51 15.35 19.87
C GLN A 306 -18.04 14.78 21.19
N ILE A 307 -17.53 13.62 21.63
CA ILE A 307 -17.89 13.01 22.91
C ILE A 307 -17.46 13.90 24.10
N MET A 308 -16.26 14.50 24.03
CA MET A 308 -15.74 15.36 25.11
C MET A 308 -16.38 16.75 25.15
N SER A 309 -17.02 17.20 24.05
CA SER A 309 -17.68 18.52 24.02
C SER A 309 -18.79 18.67 25.07
N ASP A 310 -19.45 17.56 25.42
CA ASP A 310 -20.52 17.53 26.43
C ASP A 310 -20.00 17.52 27.86
N ALA A 311 -18.74 17.13 28.08
CA ALA A 311 -18.11 17.06 29.39
C ALA A 311 -16.58 17.31 29.31
N PRO A 312 -16.12 18.54 28.96
CA PRO A 312 -14.72 18.81 28.59
C PRO A 312 -13.69 18.53 29.69
N THR A 313 -14.09 18.51 30.94
CA THR A 313 -13.22 18.29 32.12
C THR A 313 -13.10 16.80 32.48
N LYS A 314 -13.90 15.93 31.89
CA LYS A 314 -13.87 14.48 32.17
C LYS A 314 -12.99 13.76 31.16
N PRO A 315 -11.93 13.06 31.63
CA PRO A 315 -11.10 12.25 30.73
C PRO A 315 -11.91 11.11 30.11
N VAL A 316 -11.64 10.79 28.84
CA VAL A 316 -12.19 9.63 28.15
C VAL A 316 -11.31 8.41 28.40
N THR A 317 -11.91 7.28 28.77
CA THR A 317 -11.22 5.99 28.93
C THR A 317 -11.02 5.32 27.57
N ILE A 318 -9.82 4.78 27.31
CA ILE A 318 -9.50 4.03 26.11
C ILE A 318 -9.44 2.56 26.44
N GLU A 319 -10.13 1.74 25.66
CA GLU A 319 -10.14 0.28 25.78
C GLU A 319 -9.68 -0.38 24.48
N ASP A 320 -8.96 -1.51 24.59
CA ASP A 320 -8.68 -2.39 23.48
C ASP A 320 -9.95 -3.12 23.00
N TYR A 321 -9.82 -3.95 21.95
CA TYR A 321 -10.95 -4.73 21.42
C TYR A 321 -11.45 -5.82 22.39
N LYS A 322 -10.64 -6.19 23.41
CA LYS A 322 -11.02 -7.15 24.45
C LYS A 322 -11.69 -6.49 25.64
N GLY A 323 -11.82 -5.15 25.63
CA GLY A 323 -12.43 -4.39 26.74
C GLY A 323 -11.47 -4.11 27.90
N LYS A 324 -10.15 -4.34 27.68
CA LYS A 324 -9.14 -3.96 28.70
C LYS A 324 -8.83 -2.47 28.56
N VAL A 325 -8.82 -1.75 29.67
CA VAL A 325 -8.39 -0.34 29.71
C VAL A 325 -6.91 -0.26 29.38
N THR A 326 -6.56 0.55 28.35
CA THR A 326 -5.19 0.74 27.87
C THR A 326 -4.69 2.17 28.13
N GLY A 327 -5.62 3.13 28.27
CA GLY A 327 -5.25 4.52 28.49
C GLY A 327 -6.42 5.44 28.79
N LYS A 328 -6.09 6.74 28.89
CA LYS A 328 -7.05 7.84 28.98
C LYS A 328 -6.62 8.98 28.07
N ILE A 329 -7.58 9.78 27.62
CA ILE A 329 -7.36 11.03 26.89
C ILE A 329 -8.00 12.17 27.68
N GLU A 330 -7.21 13.20 27.94
CA GLU A 330 -7.64 14.49 28.46
C GLU A 330 -7.74 15.51 27.31
N MET A 331 -8.42 16.62 27.50
CA MET A 331 -8.60 17.65 26.47
C MET A 331 -7.25 18.18 25.93
N ASP A 332 -6.25 18.31 26.80
CA ASP A 332 -4.91 18.76 26.42
C ASP A 332 -4.21 17.77 25.47
N ASN A 333 -4.36 16.45 25.70
CA ASN A 333 -3.84 15.43 24.78
C ASN A 333 -4.48 15.56 23.40
N LEU A 334 -5.80 15.80 23.36
CA LEU A 334 -6.56 15.92 22.13
C LEU A 334 -6.14 17.16 21.33
N ILE A 335 -6.01 18.31 22.00
CA ILE A 335 -5.53 19.56 21.39
C ILE A 335 -4.09 19.38 20.86
N GLU A 336 -3.21 18.77 21.65
CA GLU A 336 -1.81 18.54 21.23
C GLU A 336 -1.73 17.60 20.02
N GLY A 337 -2.52 16.50 19.99
CA GLY A 337 -2.60 15.59 18.87
C GLY A 337 -3.07 16.27 17.56
N MET A 338 -3.94 17.28 17.66
CA MET A 338 -4.42 18.04 16.49
C MET A 338 -3.41 19.07 15.96
N LYS A 339 -2.42 19.49 16.76
CA LYS A 339 -1.40 20.44 16.33
C LYS A 339 -0.52 19.84 15.25
N ARG A 340 -0.08 20.67 14.31
CA ARG A 340 0.92 20.24 13.31
C ARG A 340 2.26 19.96 14.00
N PRO A 341 3.02 18.93 13.60
CA PRO A 341 4.39 18.74 14.06
C PRO A 341 5.18 20.03 13.79
N LYS A 342 5.98 20.46 14.75
CA LYS A 342 6.94 21.55 14.48
C LYS A 342 7.96 20.98 13.50
N SER A 343 8.14 21.60 12.31
CA SER A 343 9.28 21.32 11.47
C SER A 343 10.54 21.46 12.33
N GLN A 344 11.44 20.48 12.29
CA GLN A 344 12.76 20.64 12.89
C GLN A 344 13.50 21.68 12.06
N GLY A 345 13.23 22.95 12.32
CA GLY A 345 13.88 24.07 11.68
C GLY A 345 15.38 23.93 11.89
N THR A 346 16.13 23.87 10.83
CA THR A 346 17.53 24.24 10.80
C THR A 346 17.66 25.56 11.57
N ASN A 347 18.32 25.53 12.73
CA ASN A 347 18.81 26.73 13.40
C ASN A 347 19.78 27.41 12.42
N ILE A 348 19.26 28.31 11.61
CA ILE A 348 20.09 29.31 10.94
C ILE A 348 20.44 30.29 12.06
N THR A 349 21.51 30.02 12.80
CA THR A 349 22.23 31.03 13.56
C THR A 349 22.87 31.97 12.56
N GLY A 350 22.42 33.23 12.57
CA GLY A 350 22.94 34.36 11.81
C GLY A 350 24.37 34.71 12.14
#